data_650d92e05c5323b348a52f20d2692260
#
_entry.id   650d92e05c5323b348a52f20d2692260
#
_cell.length_a   1.000
_cell.length_b   1.000
_cell.length_c   1.000
_cell.angle_alpha   90.00
_cell.angle_beta   90.00
_cell.angle_gamma   90.00
#
_symmetry.space_group_name_H-M   'P 1'
#
loop_
_entity.id
_entity.type
_entity.pdbx_description
1 polymer ?
#
loop_
_entity_poly.entity_id
_entity_poly.type
_entity_poly.pdbx_seq_one_letter_code
_entity_poly.pdbx_strand_id
1 'polypeptide(L)'
;PADTIQRLSGPDAVRHLLRVAAGLESMVVGEDEILGQVSRAREDAQSFLDGTLDPIVEKAIRVGKRVRSETRINEGNPSMGTAAAELASRQLGDLSDRRAIVVGAGEMGKLVANPLADRGMDLLVTNRTYDSAKDLAARVDGSPICFEAIHSRLDYVDLVVTATDAPHPILDEATFDGNQVTVLDLANPPDVPPAVGDLDSVTRYDIDDIGQIVDSAMTTRTEAAVEAEAIVDQEIESLRRDLKKREAEAMLSA
;
A
#
# COMPACT_ATOMS: atom_id res chain seq x y z
N PRO A 1 -4.77 -12.71 29.45
CA PRO A 1 -4.82 -12.83 27.98
C PRO A 1 -5.79 -13.90 27.47
N ALA A 2 -6.72 -14.43 28.30
CA ALA A 2 -7.74 -15.37 27.82
C ALA A 2 -8.85 -14.69 27.00
N ASP A 3 -8.97 -13.37 27.11
CA ASP A 3 -10.01 -12.57 26.45
C ASP A 3 -9.65 -12.19 24.98
N THR A 4 -8.50 -12.65 24.47
CA THR A 4 -8.03 -12.34 23.12
C THR A 4 -8.37 -13.46 22.12
N ILE A 5 -8.91 -14.61 22.57
CA ILE A 5 -9.23 -15.76 21.70
C ILE A 5 -10.74 -15.83 21.51
N GLN A 6 -11.21 -15.56 20.29
CA GLN A 6 -12.58 -15.75 19.88
C GLN A 6 -12.78 -17.21 19.39
N ARG A 7 -13.80 -17.89 19.90
CA ARG A 7 -14.22 -19.22 19.42
C ARG A 7 -15.50 -19.09 18.61
N LEU A 8 -15.44 -19.50 17.35
CA LEU A 8 -16.58 -19.55 16.45
C LEU A 8 -16.89 -20.99 16.07
N SER A 9 -18.15 -21.31 15.80
CA SER A 9 -18.59 -22.65 15.39
C SER A 9 -19.74 -22.58 14.38
N GLY A 10 -19.92 -23.65 13.62
CA GLY A 10 -20.98 -23.75 12.62
C GLY A 10 -20.96 -22.63 11.59
N PRO A 11 -22.13 -22.04 11.26
CA PRO A 11 -22.22 -20.99 10.23
C PRO A 11 -21.36 -19.75 10.50
N ASP A 12 -21.17 -19.39 11.78
CA ASP A 12 -20.38 -18.21 12.15
C ASP A 12 -18.89 -18.42 11.87
N ALA A 13 -18.37 -19.64 12.10
CA ALA A 13 -17.00 -19.99 11.75
C ALA A 13 -16.77 -19.95 10.23
N VAL A 14 -17.73 -20.44 9.45
CA VAL A 14 -17.68 -20.39 7.98
C VAL A 14 -17.70 -18.94 7.51
N ARG A 15 -18.62 -18.12 8.02
CA ARG A 15 -18.70 -16.69 7.69
C ARG A 15 -17.37 -16.00 7.96
N HIS A 16 -16.82 -16.22 9.13
CA HIS A 16 -15.54 -15.62 9.51
C HIS A 16 -14.41 -16.04 8.57
N LEU A 17 -14.32 -17.32 8.20
CA LEU A 17 -13.31 -17.80 7.25
C LEU A 17 -13.44 -17.12 5.87
N LEU A 18 -14.66 -16.92 5.36
CA LEU A 18 -14.90 -16.20 4.12
C LEU A 18 -14.46 -14.73 4.21
N ARG A 19 -14.76 -14.08 5.34
CA ARG A 19 -14.35 -12.69 5.64
C ARG A 19 -12.83 -12.54 5.73
N VAL A 20 -12.15 -13.50 6.41
CA VAL A 20 -10.69 -13.56 6.49
C VAL A 20 -10.09 -13.68 5.08
N ALA A 21 -10.56 -14.62 4.28
CA ALA A 21 -10.06 -14.79 2.89
C ALA A 21 -10.34 -13.58 2.00
N ALA A 22 -11.44 -12.85 2.25
CA ALA A 22 -11.80 -11.61 1.58
C ALA A 22 -10.92 -10.40 2.03
N GLY A 23 -10.16 -10.54 3.14
CA GLY A 23 -9.36 -9.45 3.71
C GLY A 23 -10.16 -8.46 4.57
N LEU A 24 -11.39 -8.81 4.96
CA LEU A 24 -12.26 -7.96 5.78
C LEU A 24 -11.92 -7.98 7.27
N GLU A 25 -11.15 -8.95 7.72
CA GLU A 25 -10.70 -9.10 9.12
C GLU A 25 -9.23 -8.65 9.32
N SER A 26 -8.56 -8.18 8.28
CA SER A 26 -7.18 -7.69 8.35
C SER A 26 -7.12 -6.30 8.97
N MET A 27 -6.02 -5.96 9.66
CA MET A 27 -5.76 -4.60 10.16
C MET A 27 -5.76 -3.58 9.01
N VAL A 28 -5.23 -3.98 7.86
CA VAL A 28 -5.34 -3.25 6.59
C VAL A 28 -6.35 -3.99 5.73
N VAL A 29 -7.56 -3.46 5.66
CA VAL A 29 -8.66 -4.09 4.90
C VAL A 29 -8.26 -4.28 3.44
N GLY A 30 -8.44 -5.50 2.90
CA GLY A 30 -8.13 -5.83 1.52
C GLY A 30 -6.66 -6.22 1.25
N GLU A 31 -5.88 -6.48 2.29
CA GLU A 31 -4.51 -6.98 2.16
C GLU A 31 -4.45 -8.28 1.34
N ASP A 32 -3.51 -8.37 0.39
CA ASP A 32 -3.40 -9.52 -0.51
C ASP A 32 -2.77 -10.74 0.15
N GLU A 33 -1.93 -10.53 1.17
CA GLU A 33 -1.15 -11.58 1.80
C GLU A 33 -2.03 -12.66 2.46
N ILE A 34 -3.14 -12.26 3.09
CA ILE A 34 -4.03 -13.17 3.81
C ILE A 34 -4.64 -14.24 2.88
N LEU A 35 -5.01 -13.88 1.66
CA LEU A 35 -5.54 -14.84 0.68
C LEU A 35 -4.47 -15.86 0.28
N GLY A 36 -3.23 -15.41 0.13
CA GLY A 36 -2.07 -16.28 -0.11
C GLY A 36 -1.82 -17.23 1.06
N GLN A 37 -1.93 -16.75 2.30
CA GLN A 37 -1.79 -17.57 3.50
C GLN A 37 -2.88 -18.65 3.60
N VAL A 38 -4.15 -18.29 3.35
CA VAL A 38 -5.26 -19.27 3.34
C VAL A 38 -5.07 -20.32 2.24
N SER A 39 -4.60 -19.92 1.06
CA SER A 39 -4.32 -20.84 -0.05
C SER A 39 -3.20 -21.83 0.30
N ARG A 40 -2.08 -21.35 0.84
CA ARG A 40 -0.97 -22.20 1.30
C ARG A 40 -1.40 -23.14 2.42
N ALA A 41 -2.15 -22.64 3.40
CA ALA A 41 -2.66 -23.47 4.50
C ALA A 41 -3.55 -24.61 3.99
N ARG A 42 -4.37 -24.40 2.96
CA ARG A 42 -5.15 -25.46 2.30
C ARG A 42 -4.25 -26.51 1.66
N GLU A 43 -3.22 -26.07 0.91
CA GLU A 43 -2.27 -26.96 0.23
C GLU A 43 -1.53 -27.83 1.26
N ASP A 44 -1.03 -27.24 2.34
CA ASP A 44 -0.30 -27.94 3.41
C ASP A 44 -1.21 -28.92 4.17
N ALA A 45 -2.49 -28.60 4.33
CA ALA A 45 -3.45 -29.43 5.04
C ALA A 45 -4.17 -30.46 4.15
N GLN A 46 -3.86 -30.56 2.85
CA GLN A 46 -4.62 -31.35 1.89
C GLN A 46 -4.89 -32.80 2.30
N SER A 47 -3.92 -33.45 2.97
CA SER A 47 -4.06 -34.81 3.48
C SER A 47 -4.95 -34.96 4.71
N PHE A 48 -5.30 -33.85 5.38
CA PHE A 48 -6.11 -33.79 6.60
C PHE A 48 -7.50 -33.22 6.37
N LEU A 49 -7.74 -32.61 5.19
CA LEU A 49 -9.04 -32.04 4.85
C LEU A 49 -10.00 -33.15 4.44
N ASP A 50 -11.15 -33.17 5.09
CA ASP A 50 -12.24 -34.10 4.78
C ASP A 50 -13.21 -33.54 3.72
N GLY A 51 -14.20 -34.35 3.33
CA GLY A 51 -15.22 -33.98 2.34
C GLY A 51 -16.12 -32.81 2.76
N THR A 52 -16.04 -32.38 4.03
CA THR A 52 -16.82 -31.24 4.57
C THR A 52 -15.98 -29.96 4.60
N LEU A 53 -14.75 -30.04 5.11
CA LEU A 53 -13.89 -28.87 5.29
C LEU A 53 -13.26 -28.37 3.98
N ASP A 54 -12.78 -29.26 3.11
CA ASP A 54 -12.12 -28.84 1.88
C ASP A 54 -13.02 -27.99 0.97
N PRO A 55 -14.31 -28.32 0.73
CA PRO A 55 -15.20 -27.45 -0.04
C PRO A 55 -15.44 -26.08 0.59
N ILE A 56 -15.40 -25.98 1.93
CA ILE A 56 -15.58 -24.71 2.65
C ILE A 56 -14.34 -23.83 2.46
N VAL A 57 -13.14 -24.38 2.63
CA VAL A 57 -11.88 -23.65 2.46
C VAL A 57 -11.69 -23.23 0.99
N GLU A 58 -12.00 -24.14 0.06
CA GLU A 58 -11.99 -23.82 -1.39
C GLU A 58 -12.96 -22.68 -1.70
N LYS A 59 -14.16 -22.71 -1.12
CA LYS A 59 -15.15 -21.62 -1.27
C LYS A 59 -14.61 -20.31 -0.76
N ALA A 60 -13.97 -20.31 0.42
CA ALA A 60 -13.36 -19.09 0.99
C ALA A 60 -12.30 -18.50 0.06
N ILE A 61 -11.42 -19.32 -0.52
CA ILE A 61 -10.42 -18.88 -1.49
C ILE A 61 -11.09 -18.28 -2.75
N ARG A 62 -12.13 -18.92 -3.28
CA ARG A 62 -12.89 -18.37 -4.42
C ARG A 62 -13.53 -17.03 -4.09
N VAL A 63 -14.12 -16.91 -2.91
CA VAL A 63 -14.71 -15.64 -2.43
C VAL A 63 -13.64 -14.55 -2.31
N GLY A 64 -12.50 -14.86 -1.72
CA GLY A 64 -11.38 -13.92 -1.64
C GLY A 64 -10.89 -13.43 -3.01
N LYS A 65 -10.81 -14.31 -4.01
CA LYS A 65 -10.48 -13.95 -5.39
C LYS A 65 -11.58 -13.11 -6.05
N ARG A 66 -12.85 -13.50 -5.86
CA ARG A 66 -14.01 -12.79 -6.39
C ARG A 66 -14.09 -11.37 -5.86
N VAL A 67 -13.95 -11.19 -4.54
CA VAL A 67 -13.94 -9.88 -3.88
C VAL A 67 -12.87 -8.97 -4.51
N ARG A 68 -11.65 -9.47 -4.71
CA ARG A 68 -10.56 -8.69 -5.30
C ARG A 68 -10.76 -8.34 -6.77
N SER A 69 -11.50 -9.17 -7.52
CA SER A 69 -11.78 -8.92 -8.93
C SER A 69 -13.03 -8.06 -9.18
N GLU A 70 -13.99 -8.07 -8.27
CA GLU A 70 -15.28 -7.38 -8.43
C GLU A 70 -15.38 -6.10 -7.59
N THR A 71 -14.46 -5.87 -6.63
CA THR A 71 -14.41 -4.66 -5.80
C THR A 71 -13.04 -4.02 -5.86
N ARG A 72 -12.94 -2.80 -5.34
CA ARG A 72 -11.69 -2.04 -5.23
C ARG A 72 -11.00 -2.22 -3.88
N ILE A 73 -11.26 -3.34 -3.18
CA ILE A 73 -10.83 -3.56 -1.79
C ILE A 73 -9.29 -3.63 -1.64
N ASN A 74 -8.59 -4.07 -2.67
CA ASN A 74 -7.14 -4.13 -2.72
C ASN A 74 -6.49 -2.97 -3.48
N GLU A 75 -7.27 -2.02 -4.01
CA GLU A 75 -6.71 -0.84 -4.66
C GLU A 75 -6.12 0.12 -3.63
N GLY A 76 -4.87 0.48 -3.87
CA GLY A 76 -4.11 1.44 -3.09
C GLY A 76 -3.72 0.92 -1.68
N ASN A 77 -2.43 0.86 -1.41
CA ASN A 77 -1.95 0.76 -0.03
C ASN A 77 -1.92 2.18 0.54
N PRO A 78 -2.78 2.54 1.54
CA PRO A 78 -2.91 3.92 2.02
C PRO A 78 -1.74 4.37 2.91
N SER A 79 -0.52 3.89 2.66
CA SER A 79 0.65 4.44 3.32
C SER A 79 1.07 5.77 2.69
N MET A 80 1.64 6.67 3.49
CA MET A 80 2.18 7.94 2.99
C MET A 80 3.16 7.73 1.84
N GLY A 81 3.98 6.68 1.90
CA GLY A 81 4.96 6.36 0.86
C GLY A 81 4.32 5.96 -0.46
N THR A 82 3.32 5.09 -0.43
CA THR A 82 2.60 4.70 -1.65
C THR A 82 1.76 5.84 -2.22
N ALA A 83 1.16 6.69 -1.35
CA ALA A 83 0.43 7.87 -1.78
C ALA A 83 1.36 8.91 -2.44
N ALA A 84 2.56 9.13 -1.89
CA ALA A 84 3.57 9.99 -2.50
C ALA A 84 4.02 9.48 -3.87
N ALA A 85 4.28 8.17 -4.02
CA ALA A 85 4.64 7.57 -5.30
C ALA A 85 3.48 7.61 -6.32
N GLU A 86 2.25 7.47 -5.86
CA GLU A 86 1.05 7.63 -6.70
C GLU A 86 0.91 9.07 -7.19
N LEU A 87 1.12 10.06 -6.30
CA LEU A 87 1.10 11.48 -6.68
C LEU A 87 2.20 11.78 -7.69
N ALA A 88 3.42 11.27 -7.48
CA ALA A 88 4.51 11.39 -8.44
C ALA A 88 4.12 10.82 -9.81
N SER A 89 3.51 9.64 -9.86
CA SER A 89 3.04 9.04 -11.12
C SER A 89 1.96 9.86 -11.81
N ARG A 90 1.05 10.49 -11.06
CA ARG A 90 0.01 11.39 -11.62
C ARG A 90 0.60 12.65 -12.23
N GLN A 91 1.67 13.18 -11.63
CA GLN A 91 2.32 14.42 -12.09
C GLN A 91 3.30 14.18 -13.24
N LEU A 92 4.07 13.10 -13.19
CA LEU A 92 5.19 12.86 -14.09
C LEU A 92 4.90 11.77 -15.14
N GLY A 93 3.81 11.04 -15.01
CA GLY A 93 3.49 9.90 -15.88
C GLY A 93 4.27 8.65 -15.49
N ASP A 94 4.85 7.96 -16.47
CA ASP A 94 5.71 6.82 -16.24
C ASP A 94 6.99 7.23 -15.50
N LEU A 95 7.28 6.56 -14.39
CA LEU A 95 8.41 6.86 -13.53
C LEU A 95 9.70 6.11 -13.93
N SER A 96 9.62 5.11 -14.80
CA SER A 96 10.77 4.25 -15.18
C SER A 96 11.92 5.01 -15.87
N ASP A 97 11.60 6.11 -16.54
CA ASP A 97 12.59 6.98 -17.19
C ASP A 97 12.85 8.29 -16.40
N ARG A 98 12.36 8.36 -15.17
CA ARG A 98 12.43 9.55 -14.32
C ARG A 98 13.45 9.39 -13.21
N ARG A 99 13.95 10.52 -12.75
CA ARG A 99 14.92 10.58 -11.65
C ARG A 99 14.43 11.45 -10.51
N ALA A 100 14.65 10.97 -9.26
CA ALA A 100 14.36 11.75 -8.07
C ALA A 100 15.57 11.93 -7.15
N ILE A 101 15.54 13.02 -6.38
CA ILE A 101 16.36 13.17 -5.17
C ILE A 101 15.48 12.90 -3.96
N VAL A 102 15.91 11.98 -3.09
CA VAL A 102 15.32 11.76 -1.77
C VAL A 102 16.23 12.37 -0.72
N VAL A 103 15.74 13.40 -0.04
CA VAL A 103 16.44 14.14 1.03
C VAL A 103 15.92 13.65 2.37
N GLY A 104 16.74 12.91 3.09
CA GLY A 104 16.40 12.25 4.34
C GLY A 104 16.35 10.73 4.22
N ALA A 105 17.11 10.04 5.06
CA ALA A 105 17.19 8.57 5.10
C ALA A 105 16.58 8.00 6.40
N GLY A 106 15.69 8.75 7.04
CA GLY A 106 14.87 8.35 8.18
C GLY A 106 13.76 7.37 7.77
N GLU A 107 12.82 7.11 8.68
CA GLU A 107 11.71 6.17 8.42
C GLU A 107 10.81 6.67 7.28
N MET A 108 10.49 7.97 7.23
CA MET A 108 9.67 8.53 6.15
C MET A 108 10.39 8.47 4.80
N GLY A 109 11.70 8.81 4.76
CA GLY A 109 12.50 8.69 3.54
C GLY A 109 12.53 7.26 2.98
N LYS A 110 12.70 6.25 3.84
CA LYS A 110 12.62 4.82 3.46
C LYS A 110 11.24 4.45 2.95
N LEU A 111 10.19 4.93 3.63
CA LEU A 111 8.80 4.64 3.29
C LEU A 111 8.43 5.12 1.88
N VAL A 112 9.02 6.23 1.44
CA VAL A 112 8.77 6.80 0.09
C VAL A 112 9.73 6.26 -0.96
N ALA A 113 11.00 6.07 -0.61
CA ALA A 113 12.01 5.61 -1.57
C ALA A 113 11.68 4.23 -2.16
N ASN A 114 11.20 3.28 -1.34
CA ASN A 114 10.86 1.94 -1.82
C ASN A 114 9.74 1.96 -2.90
N PRO A 115 8.55 2.56 -2.68
CA PRO A 115 7.52 2.59 -3.72
C PRO A 115 7.89 3.37 -4.99
N LEU A 116 8.80 4.34 -4.92
CA LEU A 116 9.33 5.03 -6.09
C LEU A 116 10.29 4.13 -6.87
N ALA A 117 11.20 3.43 -6.19
CA ALA A 117 12.11 2.46 -6.80
C ALA A 117 11.34 1.28 -7.43
N ASP A 118 10.31 0.76 -6.76
CA ASP A 118 9.45 -0.32 -7.27
C ASP A 118 8.75 0.07 -8.59
N ARG A 119 8.54 1.38 -8.82
CA ARG A 119 8.03 1.93 -10.09
C ARG A 119 9.12 2.25 -11.12
N GLY A 120 10.37 1.86 -10.85
CA GLY A 120 11.50 1.99 -11.75
C GLY A 120 12.18 3.36 -11.75
N MET A 121 11.86 4.25 -10.80
CA MET A 121 12.47 5.59 -10.73
C MET A 121 13.94 5.50 -10.28
N ASP A 122 14.84 6.22 -10.99
CA ASP A 122 16.25 6.32 -10.60
C ASP A 122 16.41 7.26 -9.39
N LEU A 123 16.90 6.75 -8.27
CA LEU A 123 16.95 7.49 -7.01
C LEU A 123 18.36 7.96 -6.65
N LEU A 124 18.49 9.26 -6.45
CA LEU A 124 19.61 9.87 -5.76
C LEU A 124 19.21 10.10 -4.30
N VAL A 125 19.96 9.56 -3.37
CA VAL A 125 19.65 9.67 -1.93
C VAL A 125 20.65 10.54 -1.23
N THR A 126 20.18 11.50 -0.46
CA THR A 126 21.03 12.33 0.39
C THR A 126 20.50 12.41 1.81
N ASN A 127 21.40 12.60 2.75
CA ASN A 127 21.07 12.78 4.16
C ASN A 127 22.20 13.55 4.84
N ARG A 128 21.91 14.22 5.95
CA ARG A 128 22.92 14.88 6.79
C ARG A 128 24.09 13.95 7.12
N THR A 129 23.80 12.70 7.44
CA THR A 129 24.79 11.65 7.63
C THR A 129 24.91 10.83 6.34
N TYR A 130 26.03 10.94 5.65
CA TYR A 130 26.25 10.30 4.35
C TYR A 130 26.12 8.79 4.39
N ASP A 131 26.56 8.12 5.47
CA ASP A 131 26.43 6.68 5.62
C ASP A 131 24.96 6.22 5.60
N SER A 132 24.06 6.98 6.23
CA SER A 132 22.61 6.69 6.17
C SER A 132 22.06 6.82 4.75
N ALA A 133 22.52 7.80 3.98
CA ALA A 133 22.14 7.95 2.58
C ALA A 133 22.65 6.76 1.74
N LYS A 134 23.87 6.30 1.99
CA LYS A 134 24.47 5.15 1.33
C LYS A 134 23.70 3.86 1.63
N ASP A 135 23.31 3.66 2.89
CA ASP A 135 22.55 2.48 3.31
C ASP A 135 21.15 2.44 2.66
N LEU A 136 20.46 3.58 2.57
CA LEU A 136 19.17 3.65 1.89
C LEU A 136 19.33 3.47 0.38
N ALA A 137 20.29 4.16 -0.25
CA ALA A 137 20.57 4.04 -1.66
C ALA A 137 20.84 2.58 -2.08
N ALA A 138 21.64 1.85 -1.29
CA ALA A 138 21.92 0.44 -1.56
C ALA A 138 20.67 -0.48 -1.49
N ARG A 139 19.66 -0.10 -0.70
CA ARG A 139 18.40 -0.87 -0.58
C ARG A 139 17.46 -0.68 -1.77
N VAL A 140 17.52 0.49 -2.42
CA VAL A 140 16.62 0.88 -3.50
C VAL A 140 17.32 0.88 -4.86
N ASP A 141 18.48 0.27 -4.95
CA ASP A 141 19.35 0.27 -6.15
C ASP A 141 19.63 1.68 -6.70
N GLY A 142 19.70 2.66 -5.79
CA GLY A 142 19.94 4.07 -6.08
C GLY A 142 21.39 4.48 -5.85
N SER A 143 21.65 5.78 -5.94
CA SER A 143 23.00 6.36 -5.76
C SER A 143 23.03 7.37 -4.60
N PRO A 144 23.96 7.28 -3.65
CA PRO A 144 24.09 8.27 -2.60
C PRO A 144 24.80 9.52 -3.16
N ILE A 145 24.32 10.70 -2.75
CA ILE A 145 24.95 11.99 -3.05
C ILE A 145 25.19 12.80 -1.77
N CYS A 146 26.17 13.69 -1.79
CA CYS A 146 26.34 14.67 -0.72
C CYS A 146 25.21 15.71 -0.77
N PHE A 147 24.85 16.28 0.38
CA PHE A 147 23.77 17.27 0.47
C PHE A 147 24.04 18.50 -0.42
N GLU A 148 25.27 18.96 -0.43
CA GLU A 148 25.73 20.12 -1.23
C GLU A 148 25.63 19.88 -2.74
N ALA A 149 25.51 18.63 -3.18
CA ALA A 149 25.35 18.28 -4.59
C ALA A 149 23.92 18.45 -5.12
N ILE A 150 22.92 18.69 -4.25
CA ILE A 150 21.52 18.86 -4.65
C ILE A 150 21.40 19.91 -5.77
N HIS A 151 21.90 21.11 -5.52
CA HIS A 151 21.88 22.24 -6.48
C HIS A 151 22.36 21.84 -7.90
N SER A 152 23.50 21.13 -7.97
CA SER A 152 24.11 20.74 -9.25
C SER A 152 23.39 19.56 -9.92
N ARG A 153 22.42 18.95 -9.28
CA ARG A 153 21.67 17.79 -9.77
C ARG A 153 20.24 18.11 -10.15
N LEU A 154 19.71 19.28 -9.78
CA LEU A 154 18.32 19.65 -10.06
C LEU A 154 18.01 19.69 -11.56
N ASP A 155 18.94 20.09 -12.42
CA ASP A 155 18.77 20.08 -13.88
C ASP A 155 18.51 18.67 -14.46
N TYR A 156 18.78 17.63 -13.69
CA TYR A 156 18.72 16.22 -14.13
C TYR A 156 17.70 15.38 -13.38
N VAL A 157 16.85 16.00 -12.59
CA VAL A 157 15.83 15.29 -11.82
C VAL A 157 14.44 15.89 -12.05
N ASP A 158 13.44 15.05 -11.99
CA ASP A 158 12.04 15.39 -12.20
C ASP A 158 11.31 15.60 -10.87
N LEU A 159 11.85 15.00 -9.79
CA LEU A 159 11.24 14.97 -8.48
C LEU A 159 12.26 15.22 -7.37
N VAL A 160 11.88 16.03 -6.39
CA VAL A 160 12.57 16.13 -5.10
C VAL A 160 11.61 15.72 -4.01
N VAL A 161 12.00 14.75 -3.20
CA VAL A 161 11.26 14.33 -2.00
C VAL A 161 12.05 14.73 -0.78
N THR A 162 11.48 15.50 0.12
CA THR A 162 12.10 15.85 1.38
C THR A 162 11.38 15.18 2.55
N ALA A 163 12.14 14.60 3.46
CA ALA A 163 11.64 13.83 4.59
C ALA A 163 12.66 13.82 5.73
N THR A 164 13.04 15.01 6.22
CA THR A 164 14.00 15.14 7.31
C THR A 164 13.35 15.58 8.63
N ASP A 165 14.07 15.47 9.73
CA ASP A 165 13.69 15.97 11.04
C ASP A 165 14.34 17.34 11.31
N ALA A 166 14.64 18.13 10.28
CA ALA A 166 15.25 19.43 10.44
C ALA A 166 14.26 20.39 11.11
N PRO A 167 14.70 21.21 12.11
CA PRO A 167 13.81 22.12 12.81
C PRO A 167 13.45 23.39 12.01
N HIS A 168 14.00 23.54 10.82
CA HIS A 168 13.77 24.68 9.91
C HIS A 168 14.01 24.23 8.47
N PRO A 169 13.47 24.97 7.49
CA PRO A 169 13.66 24.65 6.09
C PRO A 169 15.14 24.51 5.70
N ILE A 170 15.43 23.52 4.86
CA ILE A 170 16.78 23.17 4.40
C ILE A 170 17.02 23.44 2.90
N LEU A 171 15.94 23.63 2.15
CA LEU A 171 15.98 24.02 0.74
C LEU A 171 15.14 25.28 0.58
N ASP A 172 15.65 26.28 -0.13
CA ASP A 172 15.02 27.58 -0.34
C ASP A 172 14.68 27.83 -1.82
N GLU A 173 14.07 28.97 -2.13
CA GLU A 173 13.70 29.36 -3.49
C GLU A 173 14.92 29.40 -4.42
N ALA A 174 16.09 29.83 -3.91
CA ALA A 174 17.32 29.90 -4.70
C ALA A 174 17.81 28.51 -5.12
N THR A 175 17.47 27.48 -4.35
CA THR A 175 17.77 26.08 -4.67
C THR A 175 17.07 25.64 -5.97
N PHE A 176 15.83 26.10 -6.19
CA PHE A 176 14.97 25.65 -7.30
C PHE A 176 14.93 26.63 -8.48
N ASP A 177 15.59 27.76 -8.38
CA ASP A 177 15.53 28.80 -9.43
C ASP A 177 15.96 28.27 -10.80
N GLY A 178 15.09 28.42 -11.79
CA GLY A 178 15.31 27.98 -13.15
C GLY A 178 15.12 26.48 -13.44
N ASN A 179 14.79 25.67 -12.41
CA ASN A 179 14.63 24.22 -12.55
C ASN A 179 13.15 23.83 -12.57
N GLN A 180 12.73 23.07 -13.59
CA GLN A 180 11.38 22.55 -13.67
C GLN A 180 11.29 21.21 -12.91
N VAL A 181 10.70 21.23 -11.72
CA VAL A 181 10.72 20.09 -10.81
C VAL A 181 9.42 19.97 -9.98
N THR A 182 9.02 18.76 -9.70
CA THR A 182 7.99 18.47 -8.69
C THR A 182 8.66 18.28 -7.32
N VAL A 183 8.08 18.86 -6.28
CA VAL A 183 8.58 18.75 -4.89
C VAL A 183 7.49 18.09 -4.03
N LEU A 184 7.84 17.02 -3.33
CA LEU A 184 7.01 16.38 -2.29
C LEU A 184 7.68 16.60 -0.95
N ASP A 185 7.15 17.52 -0.16
CA ASP A 185 7.67 17.85 1.18
C ASP A 185 6.89 17.07 2.24
N LEU A 186 7.50 16.01 2.75
CA LEU A 186 6.93 15.11 3.77
C LEU A 186 7.48 15.40 5.18
N ALA A 187 8.25 16.48 5.31
CA ALA A 187 8.83 16.86 6.60
C ALA A 187 7.82 17.63 7.46
N ASN A 188 7.94 17.46 8.77
CA ASN A 188 7.22 18.27 9.76
C ASN A 188 8.16 18.63 10.91
N PRO A 189 8.60 19.91 11.05
CA PRO A 189 8.23 21.07 10.21
C PRO A 189 8.73 20.93 8.75
N PRO A 190 8.16 21.72 7.80
CA PRO A 190 8.51 21.65 6.38
C PRO A 190 9.99 21.88 6.10
N ASP A 191 10.58 21.04 5.25
CA ASP A 191 11.95 21.19 4.73
C ASP A 191 12.05 22.26 3.63
N VAL A 192 10.93 22.53 2.95
CA VAL A 192 10.82 23.46 1.81
C VAL A 192 9.77 24.53 2.13
N PRO A 193 10.11 25.84 2.14
CA PRO A 193 9.15 26.89 2.40
C PRO A 193 7.99 26.88 1.41
N PRO A 194 6.75 27.25 1.84
CA PRO A 194 5.59 27.38 0.94
C PRO A 194 5.84 28.29 -0.26
N ALA A 195 6.66 29.35 -0.10
CA ALA A 195 7.01 30.29 -1.16
C ALA A 195 7.70 29.64 -2.37
N VAL A 196 8.33 28.46 -2.22
CA VAL A 196 8.86 27.69 -3.34
C VAL A 196 7.76 27.25 -4.29
N GLY A 197 6.54 27.02 -3.80
CA GLY A 197 5.38 26.70 -4.63
C GLY A 197 4.85 27.88 -5.48
N ASP A 198 5.31 29.11 -5.20
CA ASP A 198 4.97 30.30 -5.98
C ASP A 198 5.87 30.46 -7.24
N LEU A 199 6.91 29.64 -7.38
CA LEU A 199 7.78 29.62 -8.56
C LEU A 199 7.05 28.91 -9.72
N ASP A 200 6.97 29.55 -10.89
CA ASP A 200 6.32 29.01 -12.10
C ASP A 200 6.90 27.65 -12.55
N SER A 201 8.15 27.37 -12.18
CA SER A 201 8.87 26.14 -12.55
C SER A 201 8.70 25.01 -11.53
N VAL A 202 8.08 25.24 -10.36
CA VAL A 202 7.97 24.26 -9.28
C VAL A 202 6.52 23.92 -9.01
N THR A 203 6.22 22.62 -8.93
CA THR A 203 4.95 22.13 -8.42
C THR A 203 5.23 21.50 -7.04
N ARG A 204 4.80 22.18 -5.97
CA ARG A 204 5.05 21.74 -4.59
C ARG A 204 3.79 21.11 -4.00
N TYR A 205 3.97 19.97 -3.36
CA TYR A 205 2.99 19.29 -2.51
C TYR A 205 3.59 19.08 -1.13
N ASP A 206 2.77 19.20 -0.09
CA ASP A 206 3.18 18.93 1.28
C ASP A 206 2.53 17.66 1.86
N ILE A 207 2.84 17.39 3.13
CA ILE A 207 2.33 16.22 3.83
C ILE A 207 0.80 16.18 3.92
N ASP A 208 0.14 17.34 3.97
CA ASP A 208 -1.32 17.44 4.06
C ASP A 208 -1.96 17.09 2.70
N ASP A 209 -1.36 17.52 1.58
CA ASP A 209 -1.80 17.15 0.23
C ASP A 209 -1.74 15.63 0.02
N ILE A 210 -0.65 15.01 0.49
CA ILE A 210 -0.48 13.55 0.40
C ILE A 210 -1.44 12.85 1.37
N GLY A 211 -1.67 13.42 2.55
CA GLY A 211 -2.66 12.94 3.51
C GLY A 211 -4.06 12.84 2.93
N GLN A 212 -4.50 13.83 2.13
CA GLN A 212 -5.80 13.79 1.44
C GLN A 212 -5.91 12.62 0.45
N ILE A 213 -4.81 12.22 -0.18
CA ILE A 213 -4.79 11.03 -1.06
C ILE A 213 -4.96 9.76 -0.23
N VAL A 214 -4.29 9.67 0.91
CA VAL A 214 -4.45 8.54 1.85
C VAL A 214 -5.89 8.45 2.33
N ASP A 215 -6.48 9.56 2.76
CA ASP A 215 -7.86 9.61 3.27
C ASP A 215 -8.88 9.22 2.19
N SER A 216 -8.68 9.69 0.95
CA SER A 216 -9.55 9.33 -0.17
C SER A 216 -9.44 7.84 -0.52
N ALA A 217 -8.25 7.26 -0.46
CA ALA A 217 -8.03 5.83 -0.66
C ALA A 217 -8.68 5.00 0.47
N MET A 218 -8.61 5.47 1.71
CA MET A 218 -9.29 4.81 2.86
C MET A 218 -10.82 4.86 2.71
N THR A 219 -11.37 5.97 2.23
CA THR A 219 -12.81 6.09 1.94
C THR A 219 -13.24 5.09 0.87
N THR A 220 -12.51 5.01 -0.24
CA THR A 220 -12.75 4.04 -1.32
C THR A 220 -12.71 2.61 -0.82
N ARG A 221 -11.76 2.28 0.07
CA ARG A 221 -11.68 0.95 0.69
C ARG A 221 -12.85 0.65 1.62
N THR A 222 -13.34 1.66 2.35
CA THR A 222 -14.51 1.49 3.22
C THR A 222 -15.76 1.18 2.38
N GLU A 223 -15.94 1.85 1.25
CA GLU A 223 -17.02 1.56 0.30
C GLU A 223 -16.84 0.15 -0.31
N ALA A 224 -15.65 -0.19 -0.76
CA ALA A 224 -15.33 -1.51 -1.29
C ALA A 224 -15.51 -2.64 -0.24
N ALA A 225 -15.29 -2.35 1.04
CA ALA A 225 -15.57 -3.30 2.12
C ALA A 225 -17.06 -3.62 2.25
N VAL A 226 -17.94 -2.63 2.03
CA VAL A 226 -19.40 -2.86 2.01
C VAL A 226 -19.79 -3.74 0.82
N GLU A 227 -19.21 -3.51 -0.35
CA GLU A 227 -19.44 -4.36 -1.53
C GLU A 227 -18.92 -5.79 -1.29
N ALA A 228 -17.75 -5.92 -0.67
CA ALA A 228 -17.15 -7.21 -0.31
C ALA A 228 -18.03 -8.00 0.68
N GLU A 229 -18.61 -7.31 1.68
CA GLU A 229 -19.60 -7.94 2.60
C GLU A 229 -20.81 -8.48 1.85
N ALA A 230 -21.34 -7.75 0.89
CA ALA A 230 -22.47 -8.21 0.09
C ALA A 230 -22.12 -9.47 -0.73
N ILE A 231 -20.90 -9.55 -1.26
CA ILE A 231 -20.40 -10.76 -1.95
C ILE A 231 -20.27 -11.93 -0.97
N VAL A 232 -19.70 -11.71 0.22
CA VAL A 232 -19.59 -12.74 1.26
C VAL A 232 -20.98 -13.27 1.64
N ASP A 233 -21.96 -12.40 1.86
CA ASP A 233 -23.33 -12.80 2.20
C ASP A 233 -23.97 -13.64 1.11
N GLN A 234 -23.87 -13.25 -0.16
CA GLN A 234 -24.37 -14.02 -1.30
C GLN A 234 -23.76 -15.42 -1.34
N GLU A 235 -22.45 -15.51 -1.12
CA GLU A 235 -21.71 -16.77 -1.20
C GLU A 235 -22.00 -17.69 -0.01
N ILE A 236 -22.29 -17.15 1.17
CA ILE A 236 -22.79 -17.91 2.33
C ILE A 236 -24.14 -18.54 2.03
N GLU A 237 -25.07 -17.77 1.45
CA GLU A 237 -26.39 -18.30 1.09
C GLU A 237 -26.30 -19.37 -0.02
N SER A 238 -25.36 -19.21 -0.96
CA SER A 238 -25.05 -20.24 -1.97
C SER A 238 -24.53 -21.52 -1.30
N LEU A 239 -23.54 -21.40 -0.40
CA LEU A 239 -22.96 -22.54 0.29
C LEU A 239 -24.00 -23.29 1.15
N ARG A 240 -24.86 -22.56 1.85
CA ARG A 240 -25.97 -23.16 2.63
C ARG A 240 -26.91 -24.00 1.75
N ARG A 241 -27.23 -23.52 0.56
CA ARG A 241 -28.06 -24.27 -0.39
C ARG A 241 -27.37 -25.54 -0.88
N ASP A 242 -26.09 -25.44 -1.21
CA ASP A 242 -25.30 -26.57 -1.70
C ASP A 242 -25.14 -27.66 -0.63
N LEU A 243 -24.89 -27.27 0.63
CA LEU A 243 -24.80 -28.21 1.76
C LEU A 243 -26.13 -28.92 2.00
N LYS A 244 -27.25 -28.20 2.04
CA LYS A 244 -28.58 -28.79 2.20
C LYS A 244 -28.92 -29.78 1.08
N LYS A 245 -28.51 -29.47 -0.17
CA LYS A 245 -28.71 -30.37 -1.31
C LYS A 245 -27.91 -31.66 -1.14
N ARG A 246 -26.65 -31.58 -0.74
CA ARG A 246 -25.79 -32.74 -0.46
C ARG A 246 -26.34 -33.61 0.66
N GLU A 247 -26.83 -33.01 1.76
CA GLU A 247 -27.46 -33.72 2.87
C GLU A 247 -28.72 -34.49 2.39
N ALA A 248 -29.57 -33.86 1.59
CA ALA A 248 -30.76 -34.49 1.03
C ALA A 248 -30.41 -35.64 0.06
N GLU A 249 -29.40 -35.47 -0.78
CA GLU A 249 -28.91 -36.51 -1.70
C GLU A 249 -28.32 -37.71 -0.91
N ALA A 250 -27.57 -37.46 0.16
CA ALA A 250 -27.02 -38.50 1.01
C ALA A 250 -28.13 -39.29 1.73
N MET A 251 -29.21 -38.64 2.19
CA MET A 251 -30.37 -39.29 2.81
C MET A 251 -31.18 -40.14 1.81
N LEU A 252 -31.20 -39.80 0.52
CA LEU A 252 -31.90 -40.55 -0.50
C LEU A 252 -31.07 -41.74 -1.03
N SER A 253 -29.78 -41.80 -0.75
CA SER A 253 -28.83 -42.81 -1.19
C SER A 253 -28.51 -43.87 -0.12
N ALA A 254 -29.05 -43.69 1.11
CA ALA A 254 -28.93 -44.58 2.28
C ALA A 254 -30.19 -45.43 2.49
#